data_a57576a3907a3925929af470f20c0a3c
#
_entry.id   a57576a3907a3925929af470f20c0a3c
#
_cell.length_a   1.000
_cell.length_b   1.000
_cell.length_c   1.000
_cell.angle_alpha   90.00
_cell.angle_beta   90.00
_cell.angle_gamma   90.00
#
_symmetry.space_group_name_H-M   'P 1'
#
loop_
_entity.id
_entity.type
_entity.pdbx_description
1 polymer ?
#
loop_
_entity_poly.entity_id
_entity_poly.type
_entity_poly.pdbx_seq_one_letter_code
_entity_poly.pdbx_strand_id
1 'polypeptide(L)'
;MNGFVEGGAYSKSANGSVWYPTFFNYNKTTDVMRPSPSNLWLMNDEHPDSINDGWEITGVEDPNSWVDLPASYHNGAGGFNFVDGHSEIKKWLEPSTRVKVKYSQYNGFPAPKSRDLAWVIERSSAKR
;
A
#
# COMPACT_ATOMS: atom_id res chain seq x y z
N MET A 1 4.01 -6.76 0.39
CA MET A 1 2.94 -6.95 1.40
C MET A 1 2.65 -5.64 2.07
N ASN A 2 1.40 -5.39 2.47
CA ASN A 2 0.99 -4.15 3.17
C ASN A 2 1.79 -3.94 4.47
N GLY A 3 2.50 -2.82 4.59
CA GLY A 3 3.34 -2.51 5.75
C GLY A 3 2.59 -2.29 7.08
N PHE A 4 1.26 -2.21 7.06
CA PHE A 4 0.41 -2.12 8.26
C PHE A 4 -0.10 -3.49 8.74
N VAL A 5 0.16 -4.56 8.01
CA VAL A 5 -0.20 -5.93 8.39
C VAL A 5 1.00 -6.62 9.02
N GLU A 6 0.78 -7.34 10.12
CA GLU A 6 1.86 -7.92 10.91
C GLU A 6 2.72 -8.92 10.17
N GLY A 7 3.94 -8.99 10.65
CA GLY A 7 5.08 -9.76 10.16
C GLY A 7 6.18 -8.84 9.68
N GLY A 8 5.93 -7.55 9.53
CA GLY A 8 6.92 -6.55 9.15
C GLY A 8 7.81 -6.11 10.31
N ALA A 9 9.06 -5.77 9.98
CA ALA A 9 9.98 -5.14 10.93
C ALA A 9 9.43 -3.81 11.50
N TYR A 10 8.37 -3.31 10.90
CA TYR A 10 7.75 -2.01 11.19
C TYR A 10 6.54 -2.09 12.12
N SER A 11 6.09 -3.30 12.47
CA SER A 11 4.88 -3.54 13.28
C SER A 11 5.15 -3.85 14.74
N LYS A 12 6.15 -3.25 15.36
CA LYS A 12 6.57 -3.58 16.74
C LYS A 12 5.66 -3.04 17.85
N SER A 13 4.56 -2.41 17.54
CA SER A 13 3.67 -1.85 18.54
C SER A 13 2.31 -2.52 18.49
N ALA A 14 1.88 -3.11 19.58
CA ALA A 14 0.50 -3.60 19.77
C ALA A 14 -0.58 -2.51 19.57
N ASN A 15 -0.17 -1.26 19.39
CA ASN A 15 -1.04 -0.08 19.40
C ASN A 15 -0.84 0.87 18.23
N GLY A 16 -0.16 0.47 17.15
CA GLY A 16 0.01 1.33 15.98
C GLY A 16 1.26 1.00 15.17
N SER A 17 1.33 1.49 13.95
CA SER A 17 2.51 1.37 13.11
C SER A 17 3.68 2.17 13.69
N VAL A 18 4.90 1.65 13.58
CA VAL A 18 6.11 2.37 14.01
C VAL A 18 6.30 3.65 13.21
N TRP A 19 5.98 3.63 11.92
CA TRP A 19 6.10 4.79 11.02
C TRP A 19 4.94 5.78 11.15
N TYR A 20 3.74 5.25 11.45
CA TYR A 20 2.51 6.03 11.53
C TYR A 20 1.75 5.67 12.81
N PRO A 21 2.21 6.13 14.00
CA PRO A 21 1.67 5.71 15.30
C PRO A 21 0.21 6.06 15.53
N THR A 22 -0.33 6.97 14.74
CA THR A 22 -1.75 7.35 14.76
C THR A 22 -2.65 6.44 13.92
N PHE A 23 -2.06 5.47 13.20
CA PHE A 23 -2.78 4.51 12.36
C PHE A 23 -2.75 3.11 12.98
N PHE A 24 -3.79 2.32 12.69
CA PHE A 24 -3.85 0.93 13.12
C PHE A 24 -2.74 0.11 12.49
N ASN A 25 -2.26 -0.86 13.26
CA ASN A 25 -1.47 -1.98 12.78
C ASN A 25 -2.26 -3.26 13.07
N TYR A 26 -2.34 -4.18 12.11
CA TYR A 26 -3.23 -5.33 12.16
C TYR A 26 -2.41 -6.61 12.39
N ASN A 27 -2.53 -7.19 13.58
CA ASN A 27 -1.77 -8.38 13.99
C ASN A 27 -2.56 -9.68 13.79
N LYS A 28 -3.86 -9.60 13.70
CA LYS A 28 -4.78 -10.73 13.46
C LYS A 28 -6.03 -10.24 12.74
N THR A 29 -6.70 -11.17 12.09
CA THR A 29 -7.94 -10.86 11.33
C THR A 29 -9.02 -10.21 12.19
N THR A 30 -9.08 -10.53 13.48
CA THR A 30 -10.02 -9.92 14.43
C THR A 30 -9.75 -8.43 14.70
N ASP A 31 -8.56 -7.94 14.40
CA ASP A 31 -8.19 -6.53 14.57
C ASP A 31 -8.72 -5.66 13.40
N VAL A 32 -9.10 -6.31 12.30
CA VAL A 32 -9.48 -5.65 11.05
C VAL A 32 -10.94 -5.21 11.10
N MET A 33 -11.16 -4.02 11.60
CA MET A 33 -12.49 -3.39 11.67
C MET A 33 -12.60 -2.16 10.75
N ARG A 34 -11.52 -1.40 10.59
CA ARG A 34 -11.42 -0.21 9.74
C ARG A 34 -10.01 -0.14 9.13
N PRO A 35 -9.87 -0.17 7.78
CA PRO A 35 -10.94 -0.49 6.83
C PRO A 35 -11.56 -1.86 7.08
N SER A 36 -12.71 -2.15 6.47
CA SER A 36 -13.32 -3.50 6.57
C SER A 36 -12.39 -4.56 5.95
N PRO A 37 -12.54 -5.86 6.28
CA PRO A 37 -11.73 -6.93 5.68
C PRO A 37 -11.73 -6.93 4.15
N SER A 38 -12.84 -6.54 3.53
CA SER A 38 -12.96 -6.42 2.07
C SER A 38 -12.31 -5.16 1.48
N ASN A 39 -11.85 -4.25 2.32
CA ASN A 39 -11.17 -3.02 1.91
C ASN A 39 -9.74 -2.91 2.40
N LEU A 40 -9.27 -3.79 3.29
CA LEU A 40 -7.87 -3.82 3.70
C LEU A 40 -7.10 -4.76 2.76
N TRP A 41 -6.23 -4.21 1.93
CA TRP A 41 -5.39 -5.04 1.10
C TRP A 41 -4.24 -5.69 1.89
N LEU A 42 -3.87 -6.93 1.53
CA LEU A 42 -2.78 -7.69 2.14
C LEU A 42 -1.53 -7.71 1.28
N MET A 43 -1.69 -8.02 0.02
CA MET A 43 -0.61 -8.14 -0.95
C MET A 43 -1.00 -7.47 -2.26
N ASN A 44 -0.01 -6.95 -2.94
CA ASN A 44 -0.14 -6.40 -4.28
C ASN A 44 1.14 -6.66 -5.07
N ASP A 45 1.08 -6.39 -6.35
CA ASP A 45 2.26 -6.37 -7.21
C ASP A 45 2.98 -5.04 -7.04
N GLU A 46 4.22 -5.07 -6.61
CA GLU A 46 5.06 -3.88 -6.45
C GLU A 46 5.87 -3.58 -7.72
N HIS A 47 6.11 -2.29 -7.98
CA HIS A 47 6.91 -1.85 -9.12
C HIS A 47 8.40 -2.22 -8.94
N PRO A 48 9.10 -2.77 -9.97
CA PRO A 48 10.48 -3.23 -9.85
C PRO A 48 11.48 -2.20 -9.35
N ASP A 49 11.29 -0.93 -9.70
CA ASP A 49 12.19 0.15 -9.27
C ASP A 49 11.93 0.57 -7.80
N SER A 50 10.86 0.07 -7.21
CA SER A 50 10.45 0.35 -5.82
C SER A 50 10.84 -0.78 -4.87
N ILE A 51 10.92 -2.02 -5.35
CA ILE A 51 11.20 -3.19 -4.50
C ILE A 51 12.55 -3.04 -3.81
N ASN A 52 12.54 -2.94 -2.50
CA ASN A 52 13.73 -2.91 -1.65
C ASN A 52 13.68 -3.98 -0.54
N ASP A 53 12.49 -4.47 -0.20
CA ASP A 53 12.25 -5.54 0.76
C ASP A 53 10.93 -6.27 0.45
N GLY A 54 10.33 -6.96 1.41
CA GLY A 54 9.07 -7.69 1.23
C GLY A 54 7.81 -6.89 1.60
N TRP A 55 7.95 -5.61 1.91
CA TRP A 55 6.87 -4.73 2.36
C TRP A 55 6.62 -3.63 1.35
N GLU A 56 5.38 -3.24 1.17
CA GLU A 56 5.02 -2.01 0.48
C GLU A 56 4.48 -1.01 1.51
N ILE A 57 5.17 0.10 1.65
CA ILE A 57 4.81 1.18 2.57
C ILE A 57 4.01 2.24 1.83
N THR A 58 2.77 2.40 2.23
CA THR A 58 1.94 3.52 1.78
C THR A 58 2.13 4.69 2.74
N GLY A 59 2.51 5.86 2.22
CA GLY A 59 2.63 7.09 2.98
C GLY A 59 1.26 7.67 3.36
N VAL A 60 0.59 7.08 4.33
CA VAL A 60 -0.80 7.41 4.69
C VAL A 60 -1.01 8.84 5.19
N GLU A 61 0.04 9.55 5.52
CA GLU A 61 0.02 10.96 5.93
C GLU A 61 0.47 11.92 4.83
N ASP A 62 1.04 11.41 3.74
CA ASP A 62 1.42 12.22 2.57
C ASP A 62 0.62 11.81 1.32
N PRO A 63 -0.46 12.53 1.00
CA PRO A 63 -1.28 12.22 -0.17
C PRO A 63 -0.68 12.69 -1.51
N ASN A 64 0.57 13.17 -1.52
CA ASN A 64 1.21 13.76 -2.69
C ASN A 64 2.42 12.97 -3.20
N SER A 65 2.81 11.90 -2.52
CA SER A 65 3.96 11.08 -2.91
C SER A 65 3.75 9.61 -2.56
N TRP A 66 4.08 8.72 -3.49
CA TRP A 66 4.26 7.31 -3.18
C TRP A 66 5.56 7.14 -2.40
N VAL A 67 5.55 6.36 -1.33
CA VAL A 67 6.76 5.84 -0.69
C VAL A 67 7.24 4.67 -1.55
N ASP A 68 6.46 3.60 -1.60
CA ASP A 68 6.63 2.50 -2.53
C ASP A 68 5.53 2.56 -3.60
N LEU A 69 5.85 2.12 -4.81
CA LEU A 69 4.97 2.27 -5.96
C LEU A 69 4.38 0.91 -6.36
N PRO A 70 3.05 0.78 -6.50
CA PRO A 70 2.46 -0.44 -7.04
C PRO A 70 2.82 -0.64 -8.50
N ALA A 71 2.89 -1.90 -8.93
CA ALA A 71 3.12 -2.26 -10.32
C ALA A 71 1.97 -1.84 -11.25
N SER A 72 2.28 -1.70 -12.52
CA SER A 72 1.31 -1.39 -13.59
C SER A 72 1.39 -2.38 -14.76
N TYR A 73 1.74 -3.64 -14.47
CA TYR A 73 2.02 -4.68 -15.48
C TYR A 73 0.80 -5.13 -16.26
N HIS A 74 -0.38 -5.12 -15.65
CA HIS A 74 -1.60 -5.60 -16.25
C HIS A 74 -2.27 -4.51 -17.11
N ASN A 75 -1.59 -4.10 -18.18
CA ASN A 75 -2.06 -3.03 -19.06
C ASN A 75 -2.42 -1.73 -18.29
N GLY A 76 -1.50 -1.27 -17.45
CA GLY A 76 -1.70 -0.10 -16.60
C GLY A 76 -2.55 -0.36 -15.37
N ALA A 77 -2.54 -1.60 -14.86
CA ALA A 77 -3.22 -2.01 -13.64
C ALA A 77 -2.28 -2.83 -12.73
N GLY A 78 -2.59 -2.94 -11.45
CA GLY A 78 -1.95 -3.80 -10.48
C GLY A 78 -2.93 -4.77 -9.83
N GLY A 79 -2.44 -5.95 -9.41
CA GLY A 79 -3.21 -6.94 -8.66
C GLY A 79 -3.19 -6.65 -7.16
N PHE A 80 -4.32 -6.87 -6.50
CA PHE A 80 -4.48 -6.75 -5.04
C PHE A 80 -5.22 -7.94 -4.48
N ASN A 81 -4.76 -8.43 -3.31
CA ASN A 81 -5.47 -9.39 -2.47
C ASN A 81 -5.90 -8.72 -1.18
N PHE A 82 -7.09 -9.04 -0.70
CA PHE A 82 -7.69 -8.44 0.49
C PHE A 82 -7.83 -9.43 1.64
N VAL A 83 -8.04 -8.90 2.85
CA VAL A 83 -8.12 -9.72 4.09
C VAL A 83 -9.25 -10.73 4.07
N ASP A 84 -10.35 -10.45 3.40
CA ASP A 84 -11.48 -11.38 3.23
C ASP A 84 -11.22 -12.51 2.20
N GLY A 85 -10.04 -12.49 1.54
CA GLY A 85 -9.60 -13.49 0.59
C GLY A 85 -9.95 -13.21 -0.87
N HIS A 86 -10.67 -12.13 -1.18
CA HIS A 86 -10.90 -11.77 -2.58
C HIS A 86 -9.69 -11.09 -3.21
N SER A 87 -9.67 -11.06 -4.53
CA SER A 87 -8.64 -10.39 -5.33
C SER A 87 -9.29 -9.49 -6.36
N GLU A 88 -8.65 -8.39 -6.69
CA GLU A 88 -9.07 -7.52 -7.79
C GLU A 88 -7.89 -6.99 -8.59
N ILE A 89 -8.15 -6.61 -9.83
CA ILE A 89 -7.22 -5.88 -10.70
C ILE A 89 -7.62 -4.40 -10.67
N LYS A 90 -6.79 -3.59 -10.02
CA LYS A 90 -6.99 -2.14 -9.95
C LYS A 90 -6.36 -1.45 -11.15
N LYS A 91 -7.19 -0.89 -12.01
CA LYS A 91 -6.71 -0.07 -13.13
C LYS A 91 -6.32 1.32 -12.63
N TRP A 92 -5.09 1.73 -12.94
CA TRP A 92 -4.57 3.03 -12.59
C TRP A 92 -5.08 4.12 -13.52
N LEU A 93 -5.43 5.25 -12.94
CA LEU A 93 -5.97 6.40 -13.64
C LEU A 93 -4.88 7.41 -13.98
N GLU A 94 -3.86 7.54 -13.12
CA GLU A 94 -2.88 8.61 -13.22
C GLU A 94 -1.57 8.14 -13.88
N PRO A 95 -0.94 8.99 -14.72
CA PRO A 95 0.39 8.71 -15.26
C PRO A 95 1.46 8.52 -14.18
N SER A 96 1.33 9.19 -13.04
CA SER A 96 2.24 9.08 -11.89
C SER A 96 2.25 7.70 -11.22
N THR A 97 1.23 6.86 -11.46
CA THR A 97 1.18 5.47 -11.03
C THR A 97 1.66 4.51 -12.11
N ARG A 98 1.52 4.89 -13.40
CA ARG A 98 1.92 4.08 -14.56
C ARG A 98 3.35 4.38 -15.01
N VAL A 99 4.29 4.32 -14.08
CA VAL A 99 5.70 4.61 -14.32
C VAL A 99 6.36 3.47 -15.11
N LYS A 100 7.20 3.81 -16.09
CA LYS A 100 7.99 2.82 -16.83
C LYS A 100 9.13 2.30 -15.96
N VAL A 101 9.33 0.98 -16.00
CA VAL A 101 10.46 0.31 -15.35
C VAL A 101 11.78 0.77 -15.97
N LYS A 102 12.73 1.14 -15.12
CA LYS A 102 14.08 1.57 -15.51
C LYS A 102 15.17 0.68 -14.93
N TYR A 103 14.79 -0.27 -14.05
CA TYR A 103 15.69 -1.12 -13.27
C TYR A 103 16.72 -0.31 -12.45
N SER A 104 16.28 0.81 -11.94
CA SER A 104 17.06 1.66 -11.04
C SER A 104 16.26 1.87 -9.75
N GLN A 105 16.85 1.49 -8.62
CA GLN A 105 16.20 1.67 -7.32
C GLN A 105 15.86 3.14 -7.08
N TYR A 106 14.63 3.40 -6.74
CA TYR A 106 14.12 4.75 -6.50
C TYR A 106 13.09 4.75 -5.37
N ASN A 107 13.21 5.70 -4.46
CA ASN A 107 12.26 5.90 -3.37
C ASN A 107 11.58 7.25 -3.53
N GLY A 108 10.27 7.29 -3.31
CA GLY A 108 9.50 8.52 -3.35
C GLY A 108 9.15 8.96 -4.78
N PHE A 109 7.95 8.62 -5.21
CA PHE A 109 7.45 8.99 -6.54
C PHE A 109 6.41 10.09 -6.40
N PRO A 110 6.64 11.32 -6.93
CA PRO A 110 5.67 12.40 -6.86
C PRO A 110 4.32 12.02 -7.46
N ALA A 111 3.26 12.23 -6.71
CA ALA A 111 1.88 11.92 -7.11
C ALA A 111 0.89 12.96 -6.56
N PRO A 112 1.07 14.26 -6.88
CA PRO A 112 0.24 15.30 -6.31
C PRO A 112 -1.23 15.12 -6.73
N LYS A 113 -2.13 15.12 -5.74
CA LYS A 113 -3.59 14.94 -5.94
C LYS A 113 -3.97 13.64 -6.66
N SER A 114 -3.17 12.59 -6.51
CA SER A 114 -3.42 11.31 -7.16
C SER A 114 -4.64 10.60 -6.58
N ARG A 115 -5.61 10.30 -7.44
CA ARG A 115 -6.77 9.46 -7.10
C ARG A 115 -6.37 8.02 -6.82
N ASP A 116 -5.32 7.54 -7.46
CA ASP A 116 -4.78 6.19 -7.28
C ASP A 116 -4.14 6.06 -5.90
N LEU A 117 -3.28 7.03 -5.51
CA LEU A 117 -2.68 7.06 -4.18
C LEU A 117 -3.74 7.17 -3.08
N ALA A 118 -4.73 8.03 -3.26
CA ALA A 118 -5.84 8.15 -2.31
C ALA A 118 -6.58 6.81 -2.14
N TRP A 119 -6.85 6.10 -3.23
CA TRP A 119 -7.49 4.78 -3.21
C TRP A 119 -6.66 3.74 -2.42
N VAL A 120 -5.33 3.75 -2.56
CA VAL A 120 -4.44 2.83 -1.82
C VAL A 120 -4.36 3.24 -0.36
N ILE A 121 -4.21 4.53 -0.04
CA ILE A 121 -4.17 5.05 1.34
C ILE A 121 -5.42 4.60 2.13
N GLU A 122 -6.61 4.80 1.58
CA GLU A 122 -7.89 4.44 2.22
C GLU A 122 -7.99 2.93 2.53
N ARG A 123 -7.20 2.10 1.83
CA ARG A 123 -7.21 0.63 1.93
C ARG A 123 -5.97 0.06 2.62
N SER A 124 -5.02 0.89 3.00
CA SER A 124 -3.79 0.45 3.67
C SER A 124 -3.96 0.38 5.18
N SER A 125 -4.60 1.37 5.77
CA SER A 125 -4.89 1.45 7.20
C SER A 125 -5.92 2.54 7.48
N ALA A 126 -6.35 2.65 8.73
CA ALA A 126 -7.23 3.71 9.23
C ALA A 126 -6.64 4.39 10.47
N LYS A 127 -7.02 5.64 10.70
CA LYS A 127 -6.69 6.34 11.95
C LYS A 127 -7.36 5.64 13.15
N ARG A 128 -6.62 5.58 14.23
CA ARG A 128 -7.03 5.04 15.52
C ARG A 128 -8.03 5.96 16.22
#